data_13faddc3a41284157118eb3360c33229
#
_entry.id   13faddc3a41284157118eb3360c33229
#
_cell.length_a   1.000
_cell.length_b   1.000
_cell.length_c   1.000
_cell.angle_alpha   90.00
_cell.angle_beta   90.00
_cell.angle_gamma   90.00
#
_symmetry.space_group_name_H-M   'P 1'
#
loop_
_entity.id
_entity.type
_entity.pdbx_description
1 polymer ?
#
loop_
_entity_poly.entity_id
_entity_poly.type
_entity_poly.pdbx_seq_one_letter_code
_entity_poly.pdbx_strand_id
1 'polypeptide(L)'
;RAKFDGKSGTMKSIPLLDDGFPGEVVFVGVGNDAGHKSIEKAAVKSTAGDMLKKAGNVVVVLANDLSDKPNAHGALALGLMLGGYRFDIYRKEADRFTPPKSLSVLGLTTADLQKAEALYAGIKLARDLVNEPANILTPPEFAKRASKLADLGIDIEVLGEKQMADLGMGALLGVGQGSELES
;
A
#
# COMPACT_ATOMS: atom_id res chain seq x y z
N ARG A 1 -17.14 -20.72 22.35
CA ARG A 1 -16.73 -20.49 20.95
C ARG A 1 -17.20 -19.09 20.57
N ALA A 2 -16.28 -18.11 20.41
CA ALA A 2 -16.65 -16.78 19.90
C ALA A 2 -17.27 -16.93 18.52
N LYS A 3 -18.50 -16.43 18.38
CA LYS A 3 -19.23 -16.47 17.10
C LYS A 3 -18.65 -15.37 16.20
N PHE A 4 -18.24 -15.71 14.97
CA PHE A 4 -17.88 -14.70 13.97
C PHE A 4 -19.15 -13.96 13.55
N ASP A 5 -19.18 -12.65 13.74
CA ASP A 5 -20.35 -11.80 13.48
C ASP A 5 -20.20 -10.92 12.21
N GLY A 6 -19.06 -11.04 11.53
CA GLY A 6 -18.80 -10.31 10.27
C GLY A 6 -18.64 -8.79 10.41
N LYS A 7 -18.59 -8.23 11.63
CA LYS A 7 -18.36 -6.79 11.81
C LYS A 7 -17.05 -6.36 11.16
N SER A 8 -17.02 -5.13 10.66
CA SER A 8 -15.87 -4.59 9.94
C SER A 8 -14.56 -4.79 10.70
N GLY A 9 -13.62 -5.48 10.06
CA GLY A 9 -12.30 -5.77 10.59
C GLY A 9 -12.24 -6.86 11.66
N THR A 10 -13.33 -7.60 11.92
CA THR A 10 -13.24 -8.84 12.70
C THR A 10 -12.59 -9.93 11.86
N MET A 11 -11.81 -10.79 12.51
CA MET A 11 -11.11 -11.86 11.83
C MET A 11 -11.28 -13.16 12.60
N LYS A 12 -11.46 -14.25 11.86
CA LYS A 12 -11.51 -15.61 12.42
C LYS A 12 -10.84 -16.58 11.49
N SER A 13 -9.93 -17.33 12.02
CA SER A 13 -9.19 -18.36 11.33
C SER A 13 -9.75 -19.75 11.69
N ILE A 14 -9.76 -20.63 10.71
CA ILE A 14 -10.11 -22.05 10.84
C ILE A 14 -9.03 -22.85 10.10
N PRO A 15 -8.27 -23.70 10.81
CA PRO A 15 -7.32 -24.58 10.16
C PRO A 15 -8.05 -25.60 9.30
N LEU A 16 -7.52 -25.88 8.12
CA LEU A 16 -7.95 -26.98 7.28
C LEU A 16 -7.18 -28.24 7.73
N LEU A 17 -7.92 -29.23 8.20
CA LEU A 17 -7.39 -30.51 8.69
C LEU A 17 -7.45 -31.59 7.59
N ASP A 18 -7.19 -31.24 6.35
CA ASP A 18 -7.16 -32.18 5.25
C ASP A 18 -5.71 -32.58 4.95
N ASP A 19 -5.44 -33.90 4.86
CA ASP A 19 -4.10 -34.48 4.64
C ASP A 19 -3.43 -34.02 3.32
N GLY A 20 -4.18 -33.41 2.40
CA GLY A 20 -3.69 -32.87 1.14
C GLY A 20 -3.44 -31.36 1.11
N PHE A 21 -3.95 -30.59 2.08
CA PHE A 21 -3.87 -29.13 2.11
C PHE A 21 -3.55 -28.60 3.51
N PRO A 22 -2.26 -28.49 3.87
CA PRO A 22 -1.88 -27.75 5.08
C PRO A 22 -2.22 -26.28 4.85
N GLY A 23 -3.38 -25.87 5.30
CA GLY A 23 -3.87 -24.50 5.06
C GLY A 23 -4.77 -24.01 6.15
N GLU A 24 -5.16 -22.77 6.00
CA GLU A 24 -6.02 -22.04 6.91
C GLU A 24 -7.02 -21.21 6.11
N VAL A 25 -8.28 -21.22 6.52
CA VAL A 25 -9.29 -20.30 6.00
C VAL A 25 -9.45 -19.16 6.98
N VAL A 26 -9.22 -17.94 6.51
CA VAL A 26 -9.38 -16.73 7.31
C VAL A 26 -10.60 -15.96 6.82
N PHE A 27 -11.56 -15.80 7.70
CA PHE A 27 -12.73 -14.95 7.47
C PHE A 27 -12.41 -13.53 7.94
N VAL A 28 -12.65 -12.55 7.08
CA VAL A 28 -12.48 -11.13 7.39
C VAL A 28 -13.83 -10.43 7.23
N GLY A 29 -14.31 -9.82 8.31
CA GLY A 29 -15.57 -9.09 8.30
C GLY A 29 -15.44 -7.74 7.60
N VAL A 30 -16.35 -7.45 6.67
CA VAL A 30 -16.45 -6.16 5.97
C VAL A 30 -17.55 -5.27 6.55
N GLY A 31 -18.36 -5.79 7.47
CA GLY A 31 -19.50 -5.09 8.07
C GLY A 31 -20.76 -5.16 7.19
N ASN A 32 -21.81 -4.49 7.63
CA ASN A 32 -23.12 -4.49 6.94
C ASN A 32 -23.11 -3.63 5.67
N ASP A 33 -22.29 -2.58 5.64
CA ASP A 33 -22.07 -1.78 4.45
C ASP A 33 -20.77 -2.26 3.76
N ALA A 34 -20.95 -3.17 2.81
CA ALA A 34 -19.85 -3.71 2.00
C ALA A 34 -19.45 -2.75 0.85
N GLY A 35 -19.43 -1.44 1.11
CA GLY A 35 -18.90 -0.46 0.17
C GLY A 35 -17.38 -0.58 -0.02
N HIS A 36 -16.86 0.01 -1.11
CA HIS A 36 -15.43 -0.12 -1.47
C HIS A 36 -14.47 0.25 -0.31
N LYS A 37 -14.78 1.27 0.49
CA LYS A 37 -13.95 1.67 1.65
C LYS A 37 -13.90 0.61 2.75
N SER A 38 -15.00 -0.08 3.00
CA SER A 38 -15.08 -1.15 3.99
C SER A 38 -14.30 -2.37 3.55
N ILE A 39 -14.36 -2.71 2.25
CA ILE A 39 -13.61 -3.81 1.63
C ILE A 39 -12.11 -3.51 1.67
N GLU A 40 -11.71 -2.31 1.24
CA GLU A 40 -10.30 -1.86 1.28
C GLU A 40 -9.75 -1.92 2.71
N LYS A 41 -10.49 -1.38 3.69
CA LYS A 41 -10.08 -1.40 5.11
C LYS A 41 -9.92 -2.83 5.65
N ALA A 42 -10.83 -3.73 5.30
CA ALA A 42 -10.75 -5.13 5.69
C ALA A 42 -9.53 -5.82 5.04
N ALA A 43 -9.27 -5.53 3.77
CA ALA A 43 -8.12 -6.02 3.03
C ALA A 43 -6.80 -5.52 3.63
N VAL A 44 -6.68 -4.22 3.92
CA VAL A 44 -5.52 -3.64 4.62
C VAL A 44 -5.26 -4.39 5.92
N LYS A 45 -6.32 -4.60 6.72
CA LYS A 45 -6.19 -5.27 8.02
C LYS A 45 -5.75 -6.72 7.88
N SER A 46 -6.22 -7.43 6.85
CA SER A 46 -5.87 -8.84 6.61
C SER A 46 -4.40 -9.03 6.23
N THR A 47 -3.76 -8.02 5.63
CA THR A 47 -2.36 -8.07 5.18
C THR A 47 -1.40 -7.30 6.07
N ALA A 48 -1.89 -6.37 6.90
CA ALA A 48 -1.08 -5.54 7.79
C ALA A 48 -0.40 -6.33 8.93
N GLY A 49 -0.95 -7.48 9.31
CA GLY A 49 -0.41 -8.33 10.36
C GLY A 49 0.56 -9.40 9.86
N ASP A 50 0.93 -10.26 10.80
CA ASP A 50 1.83 -11.40 10.54
C ASP A 50 1.17 -12.57 9.81
N MET A 51 -0.12 -12.48 9.49
CA MET A 51 -0.89 -13.55 8.86
C MET A 51 -0.28 -14.04 7.55
N LEU A 52 0.29 -13.14 6.77
CA LEU A 52 0.90 -13.49 5.49
C LEU A 52 2.39 -13.81 5.57
N LYS A 53 3.04 -13.63 6.71
CA LYS A 53 4.50 -13.81 6.86
C LYS A 53 5.01 -15.21 6.54
N LYS A 54 4.17 -16.22 6.63
CA LYS A 54 4.54 -17.63 6.39
C LYS A 54 3.66 -18.29 5.34
N ALA A 55 2.79 -17.52 4.70
CA ALA A 55 1.88 -18.06 3.72
C ALA A 55 2.63 -18.42 2.43
N GLY A 56 2.39 -19.60 1.92
CA GLY A 56 2.86 -20.00 0.59
C GLY A 56 2.04 -19.29 -0.48
N ASN A 57 0.94 -19.88 -0.89
CA ASN A 57 -0.01 -19.33 -1.85
C ASN A 57 -1.26 -18.83 -1.11
N VAL A 58 -1.72 -17.65 -1.44
CA VAL A 58 -2.92 -17.05 -0.85
C VAL A 58 -3.95 -16.80 -1.94
N VAL A 59 -5.16 -17.28 -1.71
CA VAL A 59 -6.31 -16.98 -2.58
C VAL A 59 -7.32 -16.19 -1.76
N VAL A 60 -7.70 -15.03 -2.26
CA VAL A 60 -8.69 -14.15 -1.63
C VAL A 60 -9.99 -14.21 -2.43
N VAL A 61 -11.08 -14.46 -1.72
CA VAL A 61 -12.41 -14.57 -2.29
C VAL A 61 -13.35 -13.60 -1.58
N LEU A 62 -14.10 -12.82 -2.33
CA LEU A 62 -15.24 -12.08 -1.81
C LEU A 62 -16.43 -13.05 -1.74
N ALA A 63 -16.88 -13.35 -0.52
CA ALA A 63 -17.94 -14.36 -0.29
C ALA A 63 -19.34 -13.92 -0.72
N ASN A 64 -19.54 -12.62 -0.96
CA ASN A 64 -20.83 -12.06 -1.36
C ASN A 64 -20.83 -11.70 -2.84
N ASP A 65 -21.96 -11.78 -3.47
CA ASP A 65 -22.16 -11.18 -4.79
C ASP A 65 -22.06 -9.65 -4.65
N LEU A 66 -21.01 -9.09 -5.24
CA LEU A 66 -20.75 -7.66 -5.26
C LEU A 66 -20.87 -7.08 -6.66
N SER A 67 -21.61 -7.75 -7.54
CA SER A 67 -21.86 -7.29 -8.91
C SER A 67 -22.50 -5.90 -8.98
N ASP A 68 -23.25 -5.53 -7.94
CA ASP A 68 -23.84 -4.19 -7.75
C ASP A 68 -22.88 -3.16 -7.14
N LYS A 69 -21.68 -3.58 -6.70
CA LYS A 69 -20.69 -2.71 -6.05
C LYS A 69 -19.53 -2.42 -7.02
N PRO A 70 -19.59 -1.32 -7.76
CA PRO A 70 -18.51 -0.96 -8.68
C PRO A 70 -17.18 -0.82 -7.93
N ASN A 71 -16.10 -1.29 -8.54
CA ASN A 71 -14.72 -1.24 -8.01
C ASN A 71 -14.46 -2.07 -6.73
N ALA A 72 -15.32 -2.99 -6.32
CA ALA A 72 -15.13 -3.79 -5.11
C ALA A 72 -13.85 -4.65 -5.17
N HIS A 73 -13.59 -5.30 -6.31
CA HIS A 73 -12.37 -6.11 -6.51
C HIS A 73 -11.12 -5.24 -6.59
N GLY A 74 -11.20 -4.07 -7.22
CA GLY A 74 -10.10 -3.09 -7.25
C GLY A 74 -9.77 -2.55 -5.85
N ALA A 75 -10.79 -2.25 -5.04
CA ALA A 75 -10.61 -1.83 -3.65
C ALA A 75 -9.99 -2.94 -2.78
N LEU A 76 -10.40 -4.19 -3.01
CA LEU A 76 -9.79 -5.35 -2.36
C LEU A 76 -8.30 -5.47 -2.74
N ALA A 77 -7.98 -5.42 -4.01
CA ALA A 77 -6.60 -5.51 -4.50
C ALA A 77 -5.73 -4.39 -3.93
N LEU A 78 -6.19 -3.14 -4.00
CA LEU A 78 -5.50 -1.98 -3.43
C LEU A 78 -5.28 -2.15 -1.93
N GLY A 79 -6.30 -2.55 -1.19
CA GLY A 79 -6.20 -2.76 0.25
C GLY A 79 -5.19 -3.85 0.64
N LEU A 80 -5.15 -4.95 -0.12
CA LEU A 80 -4.16 -6.02 0.06
C LEU A 80 -2.72 -5.49 -0.17
N MET A 81 -2.51 -4.72 -1.22
CA MET A 81 -1.21 -4.09 -1.51
C MET A 81 -0.80 -3.10 -0.41
N LEU A 82 -1.73 -2.23 0.02
CA LEU A 82 -1.47 -1.21 1.06
C LEU A 82 -1.15 -1.85 2.41
N GLY A 83 -1.85 -2.91 2.78
CA GLY A 83 -1.59 -3.64 4.01
C GLY A 83 -0.28 -4.42 3.97
N GLY A 84 0.17 -4.84 2.79
CA GLY A 84 1.45 -5.49 2.55
C GLY A 84 2.64 -4.53 2.49
N TYR A 85 2.40 -3.22 2.44
CA TYR A 85 3.50 -2.24 2.38
C TYR A 85 4.40 -2.30 3.62
N ARG A 86 5.70 -2.33 3.38
CA ARG A 86 6.74 -2.24 4.41
C ARG A 86 7.84 -1.29 3.94
N PHE A 87 8.35 -0.48 4.87
CA PHE A 87 9.56 0.31 4.67
C PHE A 87 10.66 -0.33 5.53
N ASP A 88 11.35 -1.31 4.96
CA ASP A 88 12.33 -2.15 5.66
C ASP A 88 13.70 -2.22 4.97
N ILE A 89 13.96 -1.28 4.05
CA ILE A 89 15.20 -1.22 3.26
C ILE A 89 16.46 -1.08 4.13
N TYR A 90 16.33 -0.46 5.32
CA TYR A 90 17.42 -0.29 6.29
C TYR A 90 17.48 -1.40 7.35
N ARG A 91 16.55 -2.37 7.28
CA ARG A 91 16.59 -3.55 8.17
C ARG A 91 17.55 -4.60 7.64
N LYS A 92 18.10 -5.42 8.54
CA LYS A 92 18.84 -6.62 8.14
C LYS A 92 17.93 -7.53 7.32
N GLU A 93 18.49 -8.24 6.36
CA GLU A 93 17.74 -9.11 5.44
C GLU A 93 16.85 -10.11 6.18
N ALA A 94 17.37 -10.71 7.27
CA ALA A 94 16.60 -11.65 8.10
C ALA A 94 15.37 -11.04 8.79
N ASP A 95 15.35 -9.71 8.97
CA ASP A 95 14.27 -8.98 9.64
C ASP A 95 13.28 -8.34 8.66
N ARG A 96 13.53 -8.50 7.34
CA ARG A 96 12.64 -7.96 6.31
C ARG A 96 11.40 -8.82 6.17
N PHE A 97 10.31 -8.17 5.76
CA PHE A 97 9.08 -8.87 5.46
C PHE A 97 9.24 -9.76 4.23
N THR A 98 8.90 -11.04 4.39
CA THR A 98 8.82 -11.97 3.27
C THR A 98 7.36 -12.06 2.81
N PRO A 99 7.03 -11.59 1.60
CA PRO A 99 5.67 -11.69 1.07
C PRO A 99 5.30 -13.17 0.78
N PRO A 100 3.99 -13.47 0.65
CA PRO A 100 3.56 -14.78 0.18
C PRO A 100 4.10 -15.06 -1.23
N LYS A 101 4.26 -16.34 -1.58
CA LYS A 101 4.73 -16.74 -2.91
C LYS A 101 3.80 -16.29 -4.03
N SER A 102 2.50 -16.34 -3.77
CA SER A 102 1.48 -15.80 -4.66
C SER A 102 0.30 -15.26 -3.87
N LEU A 103 -0.33 -14.23 -4.42
CA LEU A 103 -1.58 -13.66 -3.91
C LEU A 103 -2.53 -13.51 -5.09
N SER A 104 -3.60 -14.29 -5.09
CA SER A 104 -4.62 -14.28 -6.14
C SER A 104 -5.94 -13.75 -5.59
N VAL A 105 -6.61 -12.91 -6.34
CA VAL A 105 -7.95 -12.40 -6.02
C VAL A 105 -8.92 -12.95 -7.05
N LEU A 106 -9.86 -13.75 -6.59
CA LEU A 106 -10.87 -14.33 -7.48
C LEU A 106 -11.83 -13.26 -7.97
N GLY A 107 -12.10 -13.23 -9.28
CA GLY A 107 -12.99 -12.26 -9.92
C GLY A 107 -12.34 -10.90 -10.23
N LEU A 108 -11.06 -10.69 -9.91
CA LEU A 108 -10.35 -9.47 -10.27
C LEU A 108 -10.09 -9.41 -11.78
N THR A 109 -10.51 -8.32 -12.42
CA THR A 109 -10.20 -8.06 -13.83
C THR A 109 -8.81 -7.44 -13.99
N THR A 110 -8.22 -7.58 -15.18
CA THR A 110 -6.94 -6.93 -15.50
C THR A 110 -7.03 -5.40 -15.35
N ALA A 111 -8.15 -4.80 -15.74
CA ALA A 111 -8.36 -3.36 -15.61
C ALA A 111 -8.41 -2.89 -14.15
N ASP A 112 -9.10 -3.64 -13.28
CA ASP A 112 -9.13 -3.33 -11.85
C ASP A 112 -7.75 -3.48 -11.20
N LEU A 113 -7.00 -4.51 -11.60
CA LEU A 113 -5.65 -4.72 -11.11
C LEU A 113 -4.73 -3.57 -11.53
N GLN A 114 -4.70 -3.20 -12.80
CA GLN A 114 -3.87 -2.11 -13.32
C GLN A 114 -4.18 -0.79 -12.60
N LYS A 115 -5.46 -0.49 -12.36
CA LYS A 115 -5.87 0.70 -11.60
C LYS A 115 -5.40 0.65 -10.14
N ALA A 116 -5.52 -0.50 -9.49
CA ALA A 116 -5.04 -0.69 -8.13
C ALA A 116 -3.52 -0.55 -8.04
N GLU A 117 -2.78 -1.11 -8.98
CA GLU A 117 -1.31 -1.00 -9.07
C GLU A 117 -0.86 0.45 -9.26
N ALA A 118 -1.51 1.20 -10.15
CA ALA A 118 -1.19 2.61 -10.38
C ALA A 118 -1.42 3.46 -9.11
N LEU A 119 -2.56 3.27 -8.43
CA LEU A 119 -2.85 3.93 -7.16
C LEU A 119 -1.85 3.54 -6.07
N TYR A 120 -1.55 2.24 -5.97
CA TYR A 120 -0.57 1.75 -5.00
C TYR A 120 0.82 2.32 -5.25
N ALA A 121 1.27 2.41 -6.50
CA ALA A 121 2.58 2.96 -6.84
C ALA A 121 2.72 4.42 -6.37
N GLY A 122 1.71 5.26 -6.60
CA GLY A 122 1.71 6.64 -6.13
C GLY A 122 1.70 6.75 -4.60
N ILE A 123 0.84 5.98 -3.92
CA ILE A 123 0.76 5.96 -2.46
C ILE A 123 2.07 5.43 -1.85
N LYS A 124 2.63 4.38 -2.46
CA LYS A 124 3.91 3.80 -2.02
C LYS A 124 5.03 4.82 -2.12
N LEU A 125 5.15 5.52 -3.25
CA LEU A 125 6.15 6.58 -3.42
C LEU A 125 6.02 7.65 -2.33
N ALA A 126 4.81 8.16 -2.09
CA ALA A 126 4.59 9.14 -1.03
C ALA A 126 4.98 8.62 0.36
N ARG A 127 4.62 7.37 0.67
CA ARG A 127 4.98 6.74 1.95
C ARG A 127 6.47 6.49 2.09
N ASP A 128 7.14 6.09 1.01
CA ASP A 128 8.59 5.90 1.00
C ASP A 128 9.30 7.23 1.28
N LEU A 129 8.87 8.32 0.64
CA LEU A 129 9.44 9.65 0.88
C LEU A 129 9.24 10.11 2.33
N VAL A 130 8.07 9.87 2.92
CA VAL A 130 7.81 10.23 4.34
C VAL A 130 8.63 9.39 5.31
N ASN A 131 8.88 8.12 5.00
CA ASN A 131 9.62 7.22 5.88
C ASN A 131 11.14 7.33 5.72
N GLU A 132 11.61 8.01 4.68
CA GLU A 132 13.04 8.16 4.42
C GLU A 132 13.69 9.05 5.50
N PRO A 133 14.86 8.67 6.06
CA PRO A 133 15.58 9.51 7.00
C PRO A 133 16.04 10.83 6.36
N ALA A 134 16.05 11.92 7.15
CA ALA A 134 16.38 13.26 6.68
C ALA A 134 17.81 13.38 6.11
N ASN A 135 18.75 12.55 6.58
CA ASN A 135 20.09 12.50 6.04
C ASN A 135 20.21 11.83 4.67
N ILE A 136 19.15 11.17 4.22
CA ILE A 136 19.04 10.56 2.89
C ILE A 136 18.11 11.40 2.01
N LEU A 137 16.92 11.75 2.50
CA LEU A 137 15.97 12.56 1.76
C LEU A 137 16.25 14.04 1.98
N THR A 138 17.27 14.53 1.33
CA THR A 138 17.61 15.95 1.23
C THR A 138 16.78 16.62 0.14
N PRO A 139 16.65 17.97 0.08
CA PRO A 139 15.92 18.64 -0.99
C PRO A 139 16.38 18.24 -2.40
N PRO A 140 17.69 18.19 -2.72
CA PRO A 140 18.13 17.71 -4.03
C PRO A 140 17.76 16.25 -4.32
N GLU A 141 17.82 15.36 -3.33
CA GLU A 141 17.41 13.97 -3.52
C GLU A 141 15.89 13.85 -3.71
N PHE A 142 15.10 14.67 -3.02
CA PHE A 142 13.66 14.75 -3.25
C PHE A 142 13.34 15.16 -4.68
N ALA A 143 13.95 16.25 -5.16
CA ALA A 143 13.79 16.76 -6.53
C ALA A 143 14.19 15.69 -7.56
N LYS A 144 15.31 15.00 -7.35
CA LYS A 144 15.77 13.90 -8.20
C LYS A 144 14.78 12.73 -8.24
N ARG A 145 14.18 12.37 -7.10
CA ARG A 145 13.15 11.31 -7.06
C ARG A 145 11.86 11.75 -7.74
N ALA A 146 11.46 13.01 -7.53
CA ALA A 146 10.28 13.57 -8.21
C ALA A 146 10.48 13.63 -9.73
N SER A 147 11.66 13.99 -10.21
CA SER A 147 11.97 14.07 -11.64
C SER A 147 11.78 12.75 -12.38
N LYS A 148 11.87 11.59 -11.70
CA LYS A 148 11.58 10.29 -12.31
C LYS A 148 10.11 10.11 -12.73
N LEU A 149 9.20 10.93 -12.22
CA LEU A 149 7.81 10.89 -12.63
C LEU A 149 7.62 11.37 -14.08
N ALA A 150 8.62 12.04 -14.66
CA ALA A 150 8.64 12.39 -16.09
C ALA A 150 8.57 11.15 -16.99
N ASP A 151 9.13 10.02 -16.55
CA ASP A 151 9.04 8.73 -17.28
C ASP A 151 7.59 8.22 -17.41
N LEU A 152 6.68 8.75 -16.60
CA LEU A 152 5.24 8.46 -16.65
C LEU A 152 4.44 9.49 -17.48
N GLY A 153 5.12 10.41 -18.16
CA GLY A 153 4.50 11.48 -18.97
C GLY A 153 4.02 12.68 -18.14
N ILE A 154 4.54 12.87 -16.94
CA ILE A 154 4.25 14.04 -16.08
C ILE A 154 5.31 15.10 -16.34
N ASP A 155 4.90 16.33 -16.67
CA ASP A 155 5.81 17.46 -16.79
C ASP A 155 6.33 17.85 -15.41
N ILE A 156 7.65 17.83 -15.22
CA ILE A 156 8.30 18.15 -13.96
C ILE A 156 9.26 19.34 -14.17
N GLU A 157 9.06 20.39 -13.40
CA GLU A 157 9.98 21.50 -13.30
C GLU A 157 10.60 21.53 -11.90
N VAL A 158 11.92 21.62 -11.84
CA VAL A 158 12.65 21.76 -10.58
C VAL A 158 13.25 23.17 -10.53
N LEU A 159 12.85 23.94 -9.51
CA LEU A 159 13.32 25.30 -9.30
C LEU A 159 14.50 25.29 -8.33
N GLY A 160 15.62 25.91 -8.71
CA GLY A 160 16.73 26.17 -7.80
C GLY A 160 16.49 27.43 -6.96
N GLU A 161 17.31 27.67 -5.94
CA GLU A 161 17.16 28.77 -4.98
C GLU A 161 17.04 30.16 -5.65
N LYS A 162 17.85 30.42 -6.69
CA LYS A 162 17.77 31.67 -7.44
C LYS A 162 16.40 31.86 -8.11
N GLN A 163 15.89 30.84 -8.78
CA GLN A 163 14.58 30.90 -9.43
C GLN A 163 13.46 31.07 -8.40
N MET A 164 13.55 30.38 -7.27
CA MET A 164 12.61 30.52 -6.16
C MET A 164 12.65 31.94 -5.58
N ALA A 165 13.82 32.55 -5.45
CA ALA A 165 13.97 33.93 -4.98
C ALA A 165 13.35 34.92 -5.97
N ASP A 166 13.60 34.76 -7.27
CA ASP A 166 13.04 35.61 -8.34
C ASP A 166 11.49 35.52 -8.37
N LEU A 167 10.93 34.36 -7.99
CA LEU A 167 9.48 34.15 -7.86
C LEU A 167 8.90 34.59 -6.50
N GLY A 168 9.71 35.11 -5.59
CA GLY A 168 9.25 35.58 -4.27
C GLY A 168 8.90 34.46 -3.29
N MET A 169 9.42 33.25 -3.46
CA MET A 169 9.15 32.06 -2.61
C MET A 169 9.94 32.13 -1.29
N GLY A 170 9.95 33.28 -0.62
CA GLY A 170 10.78 33.55 0.56
C GLY A 170 10.49 32.62 1.75
N ALA A 171 9.24 32.21 1.95
CA ALA A 171 8.90 31.26 3.03
C ALA A 171 9.57 29.90 2.85
N LEU A 172 9.59 29.38 1.63
CA LEU A 172 10.24 28.11 1.30
C LEU A 172 11.76 28.19 1.48
N LEU A 173 12.37 29.25 0.93
CA LEU A 173 13.80 29.53 1.10
C LEU A 173 14.18 29.71 2.57
N GLY A 174 13.30 30.35 3.36
CA GLY A 174 13.52 30.53 4.79
C GLY A 174 13.60 29.20 5.57
N VAL A 175 12.87 28.20 5.15
CA VAL A 175 12.98 26.85 5.75
C VAL A 175 14.34 26.20 5.45
N GLY A 176 14.88 26.44 4.26
CA GLY A 176 16.18 25.89 3.84
C GLY A 176 17.40 26.59 4.49
N GLN A 177 17.27 27.84 4.96
CA GLN A 177 18.39 28.64 5.46
C GLN A 177 19.17 28.04 6.63
N GLY A 178 18.56 27.13 7.39
CA GLY A 178 19.23 26.41 8.49
C GLY A 178 19.95 25.15 8.06
N SER A 179 19.92 24.78 6.80
CA SER A 179 20.56 23.61 6.23
C SER A 179 21.93 23.96 5.63
N GLU A 180 22.89 23.05 5.73
CA GLU A 180 24.14 23.12 4.98
C GLU A 180 23.97 22.72 3.50
N LEU A 181 22.81 22.13 3.16
CA LEU A 181 22.47 21.69 1.81
C LEU A 181 21.53 22.70 1.17
N GLU A 182 21.71 22.91 -0.14
CA GLU A 182 20.80 23.74 -0.94
C GLU A 182 19.36 23.23 -0.89
N SER A 183 18.41 24.16 -0.99
CA SER A 183 16.97 23.89 -0.93
C SER A 183 16.43 23.40 -2.26
#